data_fd9c4233314a39da89c6a9fd798f60a3
#
_entry.id   fd9c4233314a39da89c6a9fd798f60a3
#
_cell.length_a   1.000
_cell.length_b   1.000
_cell.length_c   1.000
_cell.angle_alpha   90.00
_cell.angle_beta   90.00
_cell.angle_gamma   90.00
#
_symmetry.space_group_name_H-M   'P 1'
#
loop_
_entity.id
_entity.type
_entity.pdbx_description
1 polymer ?
#
loop_
_entity_poly.entity_id
_entity_poly.type
_entity_poly.pdbx_seq_one_letter_code
_entity_poly.pdbx_strand_id
1 'polypeptide(L)'
;QYRARIWDGFCLTVFISLFSLVGSLIVGIPVALGQNARFLPVRYLCDFYVKIIRGTPLIAQIYLFYYIIGTAWGVENRVVAGILILSVFAGAYIAEIIRGGYESLPRGPIEAARALGLSRTQCAISVELPQMVSRILPALTGQFASIIKDSSLLSVIAVIELTQTCLLY
;
A
#
# COMPACT_ATOMS: atom_id res chain seq x y z
N GLN A 1 -3.38 33.86 -11.57
CA GLN A 1 -2.34 32.87 -11.93
C GLN A 1 -2.03 31.90 -10.77
N TYR A 2 -1.83 32.37 -9.52
CA TYR A 2 -1.52 31.51 -8.36
C TYR A 2 -2.61 30.49 -8.05
N ARG A 3 -3.89 30.88 -8.08
CA ARG A 3 -5.01 29.98 -7.80
C ARG A 3 -5.07 28.79 -8.76
N ALA A 4 -4.81 29.00 -10.05
CA ALA A 4 -4.81 27.94 -11.03
C ALA A 4 -3.69 26.92 -10.75
N ARG A 5 -2.48 27.38 -10.43
CA ARG A 5 -1.34 26.48 -10.15
C ARG A 5 -1.52 25.68 -8.86
N ILE A 6 -2.08 26.29 -7.80
CA ILE A 6 -2.43 25.55 -6.56
C ILE A 6 -3.48 24.49 -6.86
N TRP A 7 -4.46 24.81 -7.71
CA TRP A 7 -5.48 23.87 -8.11
C TRP A 7 -4.89 22.69 -8.92
N ASP A 8 -3.98 22.98 -9.84
CA ASP A 8 -3.28 21.96 -10.63
C ASP A 8 -2.44 21.05 -9.72
N GLY A 9 -1.70 21.62 -8.77
CA GLY A 9 -0.93 20.87 -7.77
C GLY A 9 -1.83 20.00 -6.89
N PHE A 10 -2.98 20.52 -6.46
CA PHE A 10 -3.97 19.76 -5.70
C PHE A 10 -4.53 18.59 -6.51
N CYS A 11 -4.94 18.83 -7.76
CA CYS A 11 -5.42 17.76 -8.66
C CYS A 11 -4.36 16.68 -8.87
N LEU A 12 -3.09 17.07 -9.04
CA LEU A 12 -2.00 16.13 -9.20
C LEU A 12 -1.76 15.30 -7.93
N THR A 13 -1.83 15.91 -6.74
CA THR A 13 -1.75 15.19 -5.46
C THR A 13 -2.85 14.15 -5.34
N VAL A 14 -4.10 14.52 -5.63
CA VAL A 14 -5.25 13.60 -5.59
C VAL A 14 -5.08 12.47 -6.61
N PHE A 15 -4.64 12.80 -7.82
CA PHE A 15 -4.38 11.82 -8.87
C PHE A 15 -3.32 10.80 -8.44
N ILE A 16 -2.15 11.26 -8.01
CA ILE A 16 -1.07 10.40 -7.54
C ILE A 16 -1.55 9.51 -6.39
N SER A 17 -2.22 10.10 -5.39
CA SER A 17 -2.69 9.38 -4.21
C SER A 17 -3.71 8.30 -4.55
N LEU A 18 -4.65 8.60 -5.45
CA LEU A 18 -5.68 7.63 -5.86
C LEU A 18 -5.07 6.44 -6.62
N PHE A 19 -4.17 6.71 -7.57
CA PHE A 19 -3.52 5.65 -8.34
C PHE A 19 -2.55 4.84 -7.48
N SER A 20 -1.82 5.48 -6.56
CA SER A 20 -0.96 4.79 -5.60
C SER A 20 -1.75 3.93 -4.63
N LEU A 21 -2.95 4.38 -4.22
CA LEU A 21 -3.86 3.61 -3.38
C LEU A 21 -4.32 2.33 -4.08
N VAL A 22 -4.77 2.43 -5.33
CA VAL A 22 -5.16 1.26 -6.13
C VAL A 22 -3.97 0.33 -6.33
N GLY A 23 -2.81 0.88 -6.72
CA GLY A 23 -1.58 0.12 -6.90
C GLY A 23 -1.12 -0.57 -5.62
N SER A 24 -1.26 0.09 -4.47
CA SER A 24 -0.89 -0.50 -3.17
C SER A 24 -1.80 -1.66 -2.75
N LEU A 25 -3.08 -1.63 -3.11
CA LEU A 25 -3.99 -2.76 -2.92
C LEU A 25 -3.61 -3.93 -3.85
N ILE A 26 -3.30 -3.63 -5.12
CA ILE A 26 -2.87 -4.65 -6.10
C ILE A 26 -1.59 -5.35 -5.66
N VAL A 27 -0.67 -4.65 -5.03
CA VAL A 27 0.58 -5.22 -4.48
C VAL A 27 0.34 -5.87 -3.11
N GLY A 28 -0.35 -5.17 -2.21
CA GLY A 28 -0.49 -5.58 -0.80
C GLY A 28 -1.32 -6.83 -0.59
N ILE A 29 -2.42 -7.00 -1.34
CA ILE A 29 -3.29 -8.18 -1.19
C ILE A 29 -2.56 -9.47 -1.58
N PRO A 30 -1.92 -9.59 -2.76
CA PRO A 30 -1.14 -10.78 -3.10
C PRO A 30 0.01 -11.06 -2.13
N VAL A 31 0.69 -10.02 -1.65
CA VAL A 31 1.77 -10.17 -0.66
C VAL A 31 1.23 -10.72 0.66
N ALA A 32 0.11 -10.20 1.16
CA ALA A 32 -0.53 -10.72 2.38
C ALA A 32 -0.94 -12.19 2.24
N LEU A 33 -1.48 -12.56 1.09
CA LEU A 33 -1.80 -13.96 0.79
C LEU A 33 -0.53 -14.82 0.69
N GLY A 34 0.54 -14.28 0.10
CA GLY A 34 1.84 -14.94 -0.01
C GLY A 34 2.49 -15.19 1.36
N GLN A 35 2.36 -14.28 2.32
CA GLN A 35 2.85 -14.46 3.69
C GLN A 35 2.17 -15.63 4.41
N ASN A 36 0.94 -15.98 4.01
CA ASN A 36 0.18 -17.12 4.54
C ASN A 36 0.26 -18.38 3.66
N ALA A 37 1.07 -18.36 2.59
CA ALA A 37 1.21 -19.47 1.67
C ALA A 37 1.88 -20.69 2.35
N ARG A 38 1.46 -21.89 1.93
CA ARG A 38 2.09 -23.14 2.38
C ARG A 38 3.48 -23.35 1.79
N PHE A 39 3.75 -22.75 0.63
CA PHE A 39 5.02 -22.84 -0.06
C PHE A 39 6.03 -21.89 0.57
N LEU A 40 6.97 -22.43 1.31
CA LEU A 40 7.96 -21.70 2.11
C LEU A 40 8.72 -20.60 1.34
N PRO A 41 9.24 -20.81 0.13
CA PRO A 41 9.96 -19.78 -0.60
C PRO A 41 9.13 -18.52 -0.86
N VAL A 42 7.86 -18.66 -1.24
CA VAL A 42 6.95 -17.53 -1.46
C VAL A 42 6.71 -16.76 -0.17
N ARG A 43 6.47 -17.49 0.93
CA ARG A 43 6.29 -16.89 2.25
C ARG A 43 7.50 -16.07 2.67
N TYR A 44 8.70 -16.64 2.57
CA TYR A 44 9.95 -15.94 2.93
C TYR A 44 10.20 -14.71 2.05
N LEU A 45 9.92 -14.77 0.75
CA LEU A 45 10.04 -13.63 -0.17
C LEU A 45 9.08 -12.50 0.22
N CYS A 46 7.82 -12.81 0.50
CA CYS A 46 6.84 -11.81 0.92
C CYS A 46 7.20 -11.19 2.27
N ASP A 47 7.62 -12.00 3.25
CA ASP A 47 8.07 -11.51 4.56
C ASP A 47 9.33 -10.63 4.43
N PHE A 48 10.27 -11.00 3.59
CA PHE A 48 11.48 -10.24 3.33
C PHE A 48 11.17 -8.88 2.70
N TYR A 49 10.29 -8.86 1.68
CA TYR A 49 9.82 -7.63 1.06
C TYR A 49 9.19 -6.69 2.09
N VAL A 50 8.25 -7.17 2.88
CA VAL A 50 7.56 -6.35 3.89
C VAL A 50 8.54 -5.81 4.92
N LYS A 51 9.47 -6.63 5.41
CA LYS A 51 10.49 -6.21 6.40
C LYS A 51 11.42 -5.14 5.85
N ILE A 52 11.92 -5.29 4.62
CA ILE A 52 12.82 -4.31 4.01
C ILE A 52 12.10 -3.00 3.76
N ILE A 53 10.94 -3.05 3.11
CA ILE A 53 10.21 -1.83 2.75
C ILE A 53 9.79 -1.04 4.00
N ARG A 54 9.30 -1.72 5.04
CA ARG A 54 8.91 -1.06 6.30
C ARG A 54 10.10 -0.69 7.20
N GLY A 55 11.24 -1.33 7.01
CA GLY A 55 12.45 -1.06 7.78
C GLY A 55 13.33 0.06 7.20
N THR A 56 13.01 0.59 6.03
CA THR A 56 13.78 1.64 5.36
C THR A 56 12.95 2.91 5.16
N PRO A 57 13.56 4.12 5.25
CA PRO A 57 12.87 5.38 5.05
C PRO A 57 12.32 5.52 3.62
N LEU A 58 11.09 6.02 3.47
CA LEU A 58 10.48 6.22 2.15
C LEU A 58 11.33 7.12 1.25
N ILE A 59 11.91 8.19 1.80
CA ILE A 59 12.75 9.11 1.03
C ILE A 59 13.97 8.41 0.41
N ALA A 60 14.61 7.50 1.16
CA ALA A 60 15.73 6.71 0.65
C ALA A 60 15.28 5.77 -0.47
N GLN A 61 14.09 5.18 -0.34
CA GLN A 61 13.50 4.34 -1.38
C GLN A 61 13.18 5.13 -2.64
N ILE A 62 12.64 6.36 -2.52
CA ILE A 62 12.37 7.23 -3.67
C ILE A 62 13.66 7.49 -4.45
N TYR A 63 14.75 7.85 -3.76
CA TYR A 63 16.05 8.06 -4.42
C TYR A 63 16.57 6.79 -5.09
N LEU A 64 16.56 5.66 -4.37
CA LEU A 64 17.05 4.39 -4.90
C LEU A 64 16.25 3.95 -6.13
N PHE A 65 14.93 3.92 -6.03
CA PHE A 65 14.09 3.43 -7.11
C PHE A 65 14.07 4.37 -8.31
N TYR A 66 14.04 5.69 -8.09
CA TYR A 66 14.00 6.64 -9.20
C TYR A 66 15.34 6.75 -9.91
N TYR A 67 16.43 7.02 -9.18
CA TYR A 67 17.74 7.31 -9.80
C TYR A 67 18.53 6.07 -10.20
N ILE A 68 18.33 4.93 -9.56
CA ILE A 68 19.06 3.70 -9.90
C ILE A 68 18.22 2.81 -10.80
N ILE A 69 16.96 2.52 -10.41
CA ILE A 69 16.11 1.58 -11.15
C ILE A 69 15.35 2.28 -12.27
N GLY A 70 14.80 3.47 -12.03
CA GLY A 70 14.03 4.24 -13.01
C GLY A 70 14.87 4.63 -14.22
N THR A 71 16.10 5.10 -14.01
CA THR A 71 17.04 5.43 -15.11
C THR A 71 17.47 4.19 -15.88
N ALA A 72 17.68 3.06 -15.21
CA ALA A 72 18.07 1.81 -15.87
C ALA A 72 16.93 1.22 -16.73
N TRP A 73 15.68 1.46 -16.37
CA TRP A 73 14.50 0.94 -17.06
C TRP A 73 13.82 1.98 -17.97
N GLY A 74 14.41 3.17 -18.12
CA GLY A 74 13.90 4.22 -19.00
C GLY A 74 12.56 4.81 -18.56
N VAL A 75 12.27 4.81 -17.26
CA VAL A 75 11.06 5.43 -16.73
C VAL A 75 11.26 6.95 -16.65
N GLU A 76 11.02 7.64 -17.76
CA GLU A 76 11.22 9.09 -17.85
C GLU A 76 10.12 9.89 -17.14
N ASN A 77 8.91 9.35 -17.02
CA ASN A 77 7.79 10.05 -16.41
C ASN A 77 7.85 9.97 -14.88
N ARG A 78 8.19 11.09 -14.25
CA ARG A 78 8.33 11.22 -12.79
C ARG A 78 7.06 10.91 -12.01
N VAL A 79 5.90 11.25 -12.57
CA VAL A 79 4.60 10.98 -11.94
C VAL A 79 4.32 9.48 -11.90
N VAL A 80 4.56 8.79 -13.02
CA VAL A 80 4.41 7.33 -13.09
C VAL A 80 5.39 6.64 -12.15
N ALA A 81 6.65 7.07 -12.15
CA ALA A 81 7.65 6.56 -11.21
C ALA A 81 7.21 6.76 -9.74
N GLY A 82 6.72 7.94 -9.40
CA GLY A 82 6.20 8.25 -8.06
C GLY A 82 5.03 7.35 -7.66
N ILE A 83 4.06 7.15 -8.55
CA ILE A 83 2.92 6.24 -8.31
C ILE A 83 3.40 4.81 -8.06
N LEU A 84 4.33 4.31 -8.85
CA LEU A 84 4.87 2.95 -8.69
C LEU A 84 5.62 2.80 -7.36
N ILE A 85 6.47 3.76 -7.01
CA ILE A 85 7.23 3.75 -5.75
C ILE A 85 6.28 3.77 -4.55
N LEU A 86 5.30 4.69 -4.54
CA LEU A 86 4.32 4.76 -3.46
C LEU A 86 3.43 3.51 -3.40
N SER A 87 3.09 2.90 -4.55
CA SER A 87 2.32 1.66 -4.59
C SER A 87 3.07 0.50 -3.96
N VAL A 88 4.36 0.36 -4.27
CA VAL A 88 5.22 -0.67 -3.68
C VAL A 88 5.42 -0.40 -2.19
N PHE A 89 5.70 0.84 -1.81
CA PHE A 89 5.88 1.22 -0.41
C PHE A 89 4.62 0.95 0.42
N ALA A 90 3.49 1.54 0.04
CA ALA A 90 2.23 1.40 0.76
C ALA A 90 1.68 -0.03 0.72
N GLY A 91 1.97 -0.79 -0.36
CA GLY A 91 1.61 -2.20 -0.48
C GLY A 91 2.16 -3.07 0.63
N ALA A 92 3.38 -2.80 1.09
CA ALA A 92 3.97 -3.51 2.24
C ALA A 92 3.22 -3.24 3.55
N TYR A 93 2.75 -2.00 3.75
CA TYR A 93 1.94 -1.65 4.93
C TYR A 93 0.56 -2.27 4.86
N ILE A 94 -0.08 -2.27 3.68
CA ILE A 94 -1.38 -2.92 3.47
C ILE A 94 -1.28 -4.42 3.69
N ALA A 95 -0.23 -5.09 3.21
CA ALA A 95 0.00 -6.50 3.46
C ALA A 95 0.05 -6.81 4.95
N GLU A 96 0.75 -6.01 5.73
CA GLU A 96 0.86 -6.17 7.17
C GLU A 96 -0.45 -5.87 7.91
N ILE A 97 -1.22 -4.87 7.47
CA ILE A 97 -2.56 -4.58 8.00
C ILE A 97 -3.48 -5.79 7.78
N ILE A 98 -3.48 -6.38 6.59
CA ILE A 98 -4.29 -7.56 6.28
C ILE A 98 -3.85 -8.76 7.13
N ARG A 99 -2.54 -9.01 7.24
CA ARG A 99 -1.98 -10.08 8.06
C ARG A 99 -2.40 -9.94 9.52
N GLY A 100 -2.20 -8.74 10.10
CA GLY A 100 -2.59 -8.45 11.49
C GLY A 100 -4.10 -8.56 11.71
N GLY A 101 -4.92 -8.16 10.73
CA GLY A 101 -6.36 -8.34 10.76
C GLY A 101 -6.76 -9.81 10.82
N TYR A 102 -6.13 -10.65 10.01
CA TYR A 102 -6.38 -12.09 10.02
C TYR A 102 -5.97 -12.74 11.35
N GLU A 103 -4.79 -12.39 11.88
CA GLU A 103 -4.29 -12.92 13.16
C GLU A 103 -5.15 -12.48 14.35
N SER A 104 -5.83 -11.35 14.25
CA SER A 104 -6.71 -10.82 15.31
C SER A 104 -8.10 -11.47 15.36
N LEU A 105 -8.44 -12.37 14.42
CA LEU A 105 -9.75 -13.00 14.38
C LEU A 105 -9.99 -13.90 15.59
N PRO A 106 -11.17 -13.79 16.26
CA PRO A 106 -11.52 -14.65 17.36
C PRO A 106 -11.78 -16.07 16.86
N ARG A 107 -11.25 -17.06 17.57
CA ARG A 107 -11.39 -18.48 17.18
C ARG A 107 -12.81 -19.02 17.36
N GLY A 108 -13.55 -18.52 18.34
CA GLY A 108 -14.89 -19.03 18.69
C GLY A 108 -15.87 -19.08 17.53
N PRO A 109 -16.12 -17.96 16.80
CA PRO A 109 -17.02 -17.98 15.64
C PRO A 109 -16.56 -18.94 14.53
N ILE A 110 -15.26 -19.08 14.35
CA ILE A 110 -14.67 -19.97 13.35
C ILE A 110 -14.90 -21.46 13.74
N GLU A 111 -14.70 -21.77 15.00
CA GLU A 111 -14.92 -23.12 15.55
C GLU A 111 -16.42 -23.47 15.54
N ALA A 112 -17.29 -22.52 15.90
CA ALA A 112 -18.75 -22.71 15.83
C ALA A 112 -19.21 -22.99 14.39
N ALA A 113 -18.73 -22.23 13.41
CA ALA A 113 -19.05 -22.44 12.01
C ALA A 113 -18.62 -23.83 11.50
N ARG A 114 -17.44 -24.29 11.94
CA ARG A 114 -16.96 -25.64 11.62
C ARG A 114 -17.80 -26.74 12.29
N ALA A 115 -18.24 -26.51 13.53
CA ALA A 115 -19.11 -27.44 14.24
C ALA A 115 -20.50 -27.58 13.56
N LEU A 116 -20.95 -26.51 12.89
CA LEU A 116 -22.18 -26.53 12.06
C LEU A 116 -21.97 -27.16 10.68
N GLY A 117 -20.79 -27.71 10.39
CA GLY A 117 -20.51 -28.42 9.15
C GLY A 117 -20.08 -27.55 7.97
N LEU A 118 -19.78 -26.24 8.17
CA LEU A 118 -19.27 -25.40 7.10
C LEU A 118 -17.90 -25.88 6.62
N SER A 119 -17.74 -25.98 5.31
CA SER A 119 -16.45 -26.24 4.69
C SER A 119 -15.46 -25.10 4.98
N ARG A 120 -14.15 -25.37 4.80
CA ARG A 120 -13.10 -24.33 4.98
C ARG A 120 -13.34 -23.10 4.16
N THR A 121 -13.75 -23.25 2.90
CA THR A 121 -14.03 -22.13 1.99
C THR A 121 -15.26 -21.34 2.43
N GLN A 122 -16.33 -22.02 2.83
CA GLN A 122 -17.53 -21.36 3.36
C GLN A 122 -17.22 -20.59 4.65
N CYS A 123 -16.45 -21.18 5.56
CA CYS A 123 -16.01 -20.53 6.79
C CYS A 123 -15.17 -19.27 6.48
N ALA A 124 -14.21 -19.38 5.55
CA ALA A 124 -13.37 -18.24 5.15
C ALA A 124 -14.19 -17.09 4.54
N ILE A 125 -15.12 -17.39 3.62
CA ILE A 125 -15.90 -16.34 2.93
C ILE A 125 -17.00 -15.76 3.81
N SER A 126 -17.73 -16.60 4.55
CA SER A 126 -18.94 -16.17 5.27
C SER A 126 -18.68 -15.73 6.70
N VAL A 127 -17.56 -16.15 7.32
CA VAL A 127 -17.26 -15.87 8.74
C VAL A 127 -15.97 -15.07 8.91
N GLU A 128 -14.85 -15.52 8.33
CA GLU A 128 -13.55 -14.91 8.54
C GLU A 128 -13.43 -13.58 7.78
N LEU A 129 -13.73 -13.57 6.49
CA LEU A 129 -13.55 -12.41 5.62
C LEU A 129 -14.36 -11.18 6.05
N PRO A 130 -15.68 -11.25 6.36
CA PRO A 130 -16.44 -10.10 6.80
C PRO A 130 -15.91 -9.50 8.12
N GLN A 131 -15.53 -10.37 9.06
CA GLN A 131 -14.96 -9.94 10.34
C GLN A 131 -13.57 -9.30 10.15
N MET A 132 -12.74 -9.87 9.28
CA MET A 132 -11.42 -9.34 8.96
C MET A 132 -11.54 -7.94 8.34
N VAL A 133 -12.40 -7.77 7.32
CA VAL A 133 -12.61 -6.48 6.65
C VAL A 133 -13.03 -5.39 7.66
N SER A 134 -13.99 -5.67 8.53
CA SER A 134 -14.41 -4.71 9.56
C SER A 134 -13.27 -4.30 10.49
N ARG A 135 -12.35 -5.20 10.81
CA ARG A 135 -11.22 -4.93 11.70
C ARG A 135 -10.09 -4.14 11.04
N ILE A 136 -9.82 -4.40 9.76
CA ILE A 136 -8.74 -3.73 9.05
C ILE A 136 -9.15 -2.36 8.50
N LEU A 137 -10.44 -2.09 8.33
CA LEU A 137 -10.95 -0.87 7.71
C LEU A 137 -10.42 0.42 8.35
N PRO A 138 -10.39 0.57 9.70
CA PRO A 138 -9.81 1.78 10.31
C PRO A 138 -8.32 1.95 10.00
N ALA A 139 -7.55 0.87 10.03
CA ALA A 139 -6.13 0.89 9.73
C ALA A 139 -5.87 1.21 8.25
N LEU A 140 -6.68 0.66 7.33
CA LEU A 140 -6.63 0.99 5.90
C LEU A 140 -6.93 2.47 5.65
N THR A 141 -7.95 3.02 6.33
CA THR A 141 -8.27 4.44 6.23
C THR A 141 -7.08 5.32 6.66
N GLY A 142 -6.41 4.96 7.75
CA GLY A 142 -5.18 5.62 8.19
C GLY A 142 -4.06 5.52 7.17
N GLN A 143 -3.87 4.35 6.56
CA GLN A 143 -2.86 4.15 5.51
C GLN A 143 -3.16 4.97 4.26
N PHE A 144 -4.43 5.10 3.88
CA PHE A 144 -4.84 5.93 2.75
C PHE A 144 -4.54 7.43 3.00
N ALA A 145 -4.82 7.91 4.21
CA ALA A 145 -4.45 9.26 4.60
C ALA A 145 -2.92 9.47 4.59
N SER A 146 -2.14 8.44 4.94
CA SER A 146 -0.68 8.47 4.87
C SER A 146 -0.18 8.59 3.43
N ILE A 147 -0.75 7.89 2.46
CA ILE A 147 -0.36 7.99 1.04
C ILE A 147 -0.48 9.43 0.53
N ILE A 148 -1.52 10.16 0.92
CA ILE A 148 -1.69 11.57 0.56
C ILE A 148 -0.55 12.42 1.10
N LYS A 149 -0.13 12.20 2.34
CA LYS A 149 1.01 12.90 2.96
C LYS A 149 2.33 12.49 2.31
N ASP A 150 2.50 11.21 2.05
CA ASP A 150 3.72 10.63 1.49
C ASP A 150 3.97 11.10 0.05
N SER A 151 2.90 11.47 -0.69
CA SER A 151 3.03 12.04 -2.03
C SER A 151 3.85 13.34 -2.04
N SER A 152 3.89 14.10 -0.94
CA SER A 152 4.69 15.30 -0.80
C SER A 152 6.20 15.03 -0.91
N LEU A 153 6.65 13.83 -0.52
CA LEU A 153 8.05 13.42 -0.63
C LEU A 153 8.50 13.23 -2.09
N LEU A 154 7.57 13.10 -3.04
CA LEU A 154 7.90 13.03 -4.46
C LEU A 154 8.45 14.36 -5.02
N SER A 155 8.34 15.45 -4.25
CA SER A 155 9.03 16.73 -4.55
C SER A 155 10.53 16.55 -4.75
N VAL A 156 11.14 15.56 -4.10
CA VAL A 156 12.58 15.22 -4.20
C VAL A 156 12.97 14.78 -5.60
N ILE A 157 12.04 14.20 -6.36
CA ILE A 157 12.22 13.85 -7.78
C ILE A 157 11.57 14.87 -8.71
N ALA A 158 11.34 16.10 -8.19
CA ALA A 158 10.76 17.23 -8.91
C ALA A 158 9.35 16.93 -9.50
N VAL A 159 8.51 16.20 -8.77
CA VAL A 159 7.07 16.16 -9.01
C VAL A 159 6.45 17.39 -8.37
N ILE A 160 5.84 18.25 -9.19
CA ILE A 160 5.25 19.53 -8.75
C ILE A 160 3.80 19.27 -8.29
N GLU A 161 3.66 18.54 -7.19
CA GLU A 161 2.40 18.33 -6.48
C GLU A 161 2.08 19.55 -5.57
N LEU A 162 1.02 19.48 -4.77
CA LEU A 162 0.54 20.61 -3.98
C LEU A 162 1.61 21.23 -3.07
N THR A 163 2.36 20.42 -2.34
CA THR A 163 3.40 20.91 -1.41
C THR A 163 4.52 21.61 -2.15
N GLN A 164 5.02 21.02 -3.23
CA GLN A 164 6.05 21.63 -4.07
C GLN A 164 5.53 22.90 -4.72
N THR A 165 4.27 22.93 -5.16
CA THR A 165 3.64 24.15 -5.69
C THR A 165 3.59 25.25 -4.63
N CYS A 166 3.21 24.94 -3.38
CA CYS A 166 3.18 25.91 -2.29
C CYS A 166 4.56 26.39 -1.87
N LEU A 167 5.60 25.57 -2.02
CA LEU A 167 6.99 25.97 -1.70
C LEU A 167 7.62 26.85 -2.78
N LEU A 168 7.18 26.71 -4.03
CA LEU A 168 7.70 27.50 -5.16
C LEU A 168 7.06 28.88 -5.29
N TYR A 169 5.91 29.14 -4.63
CA TYR A 169 5.10 30.34 -4.73
C TYR A 169 4.69 30.91 -3.37
#